data_57af5c70fbfe42a142f5157861b7a82c
#
_entry.id   57af5c70fbfe42a142f5157861b7a82c
#
_cell.length_a   1.000
_cell.length_b   1.000
_cell.length_c   1.000
_cell.angle_alpha   90.00
_cell.angle_beta   90.00
_cell.angle_gamma   90.00
#
_symmetry.space_group_name_H-M   'P 1'
#
loop_
_entity.id
_entity.type
_entity.pdbx_description
1 polymer ?
#
loop_
_entity_poly.entity_id
_entity_poly.type
_entity_poly.pdbx_seq_one_letter_code
_entity_poly.pdbx_strand_id
1 'polypeptide(L)'
;MRRRLLIALRSNFYFARAALLLIGCVLLAIAGCRPQRGGTIVVGSKNFTEQIVLAELFAQQIEAHSTLHVERRVNLGGTLLCHQALLAGKIDLYPEYTGTALTAVLNEPPQNDPSAVFHRVQDQYRARYAVEVMPPLGFNNTFAMVVRGDDAAKLHLHTISDIRAFAPKWRAGFGYEFMERPDGYRGWVAAYGLHFAGEPHILDLGLLYRALADRQVDLVAGNSTDGLIAALGMVALEDDRRYFPPYEAVPLVRRATLDKHPEAGAALRQLTGKITEDEMRRMNYAVDGEHRDPAEVVREFRKAKNL
;
A
#
# COMPACT_ATOMS: atom_id res chain seq x y z
N MET A 1 42.77 41.36 -62.59
CA MET A 1 41.42 40.92 -62.12
C MET A 1 41.42 39.53 -61.41
N ARG A 2 42.19 38.55 -61.83
CA ARG A 2 42.12 37.17 -61.25
C ARG A 2 42.58 37.00 -59.76
N ARG A 3 43.50 37.85 -59.24
CA ARG A 3 43.96 37.69 -57.83
C ARG A 3 42.94 38.12 -56.75
N ARG A 4 42.04 39.06 -57.04
CA ARG A 4 41.01 39.52 -56.07
C ARG A 4 39.87 38.49 -55.93
N LEU A 5 39.58 37.73 -56.99
CA LEU A 5 38.50 36.70 -56.97
C LEU A 5 38.88 35.47 -56.14
N LEU A 6 40.14 35.08 -56.12
CA LEU A 6 40.66 33.93 -55.35
C LEU A 6 40.69 34.20 -53.83
N ILE A 7 40.88 35.46 -53.40
CA ILE A 7 40.86 35.86 -51.97
C ILE A 7 39.44 35.87 -51.41
N ALA A 8 38.48 36.37 -52.20
CA ALA A 8 37.07 36.35 -51.83
C ALA A 8 36.47 34.94 -51.71
N LEU A 9 36.83 34.03 -52.57
CA LEU A 9 36.42 32.64 -52.50
C LEU A 9 37.01 31.88 -51.30
N ARG A 10 38.25 32.15 -50.91
CA ARG A 10 38.86 31.56 -49.71
C ARG A 10 38.24 32.09 -48.41
N SER A 11 37.93 33.38 -48.34
CA SER A 11 37.26 33.99 -47.17
C SER A 11 35.90 33.35 -46.90
N ASN A 12 35.05 33.20 -47.95
CA ASN A 12 33.73 32.56 -47.79
C ASN A 12 33.81 31.07 -47.35
N PHE A 13 34.89 30.37 -47.75
CA PHE A 13 35.08 28.96 -47.35
C PHE A 13 35.43 28.80 -45.86
N TYR A 14 36.19 29.76 -45.30
CA TYR A 14 36.51 29.78 -43.85
C TYR A 14 35.28 30.19 -43.01
N PHE A 15 34.49 31.16 -43.47
CA PHE A 15 33.24 31.55 -42.80
C PHE A 15 32.21 30.44 -42.79
N ALA A 16 32.05 29.72 -43.91
CA ALA A 16 31.13 28.57 -43.98
C ALA A 16 31.59 27.40 -43.06
N ARG A 17 32.87 27.12 -42.93
CA ARG A 17 33.44 26.12 -42.00
C ARG A 17 33.27 26.53 -40.54
N ALA A 18 33.46 27.79 -40.19
CA ALA A 18 33.29 28.31 -38.85
C ALA A 18 31.80 28.26 -38.42
N ALA A 19 30.89 28.60 -39.34
CA ALA A 19 29.46 28.50 -39.10
C ALA A 19 28.99 27.03 -38.87
N LEU A 20 29.48 26.08 -39.67
CA LEU A 20 29.19 24.66 -39.50
C LEU A 20 29.76 24.09 -38.20
N LEU A 21 30.92 24.51 -37.75
CA LEU A 21 31.49 24.13 -36.45
C LEU A 21 30.70 24.71 -35.29
N LEU A 22 30.25 25.96 -35.38
CA LEU A 22 29.37 26.59 -34.39
C LEU A 22 28.00 25.90 -34.27
N ILE A 23 27.40 25.55 -35.41
CA ILE A 23 26.10 24.81 -35.42
C ILE A 23 26.31 23.40 -34.84
N GLY A 24 27.44 22.73 -35.15
CA GLY A 24 27.79 21.43 -34.56
C GLY A 24 27.96 21.49 -33.04
N CYS A 25 28.63 22.52 -32.51
CA CYS A 25 28.81 22.74 -31.08
C CYS A 25 27.48 23.06 -30.38
N VAL A 26 26.57 23.83 -30.98
CA VAL A 26 25.24 24.13 -30.45
C VAL A 26 24.39 22.88 -30.44
N LEU A 27 24.42 22.06 -31.49
CA LEU A 27 23.69 20.80 -31.54
C LEU A 27 24.21 19.78 -30.52
N LEU A 28 25.51 19.73 -30.26
CA LEU A 28 26.13 18.91 -29.23
C LEU A 28 25.77 19.41 -27.81
N ALA A 29 25.67 20.71 -27.58
CA ALA A 29 25.23 21.30 -26.31
C ALA A 29 23.76 21.01 -26.02
N ILE A 30 22.90 21.00 -27.04
CA ILE A 30 21.46 20.65 -26.88
C ILE A 30 21.27 19.14 -26.67
N ALA A 31 22.10 18.29 -27.28
CA ALA A 31 22.06 16.86 -27.07
C ALA A 31 22.59 16.40 -25.68
N GLY A 32 23.39 17.24 -25.01
CA GLY A 32 23.92 16.98 -23.67
C GLY A 32 22.92 17.23 -22.51
N CYS A 33 21.82 17.97 -22.73
CA CYS A 33 20.77 18.19 -21.73
C CYS A 33 19.65 17.14 -21.79
N ARG A 34 19.99 15.84 -21.85
CA ARG A 34 19.03 14.84 -21.38
C ARG A 34 18.96 14.97 -19.87
N PRO A 35 17.75 15.21 -19.29
CA PRO A 35 17.62 15.13 -17.85
C PRO A 35 18.17 13.78 -17.42
N GLN A 36 19.21 13.79 -16.58
CA GLN A 36 19.77 12.59 -16.02
C GLN A 36 18.62 11.92 -15.27
N ARG A 37 18.07 10.81 -15.81
CA ARG A 37 17.01 10.06 -15.12
C ARG A 37 17.59 9.72 -13.77
N GLY A 38 16.94 10.22 -12.72
CA GLY A 38 17.20 9.83 -11.35
C GLY A 38 17.19 8.29 -11.26
N GLY A 39 17.76 7.74 -10.21
CA GLY A 39 17.76 6.29 -9.99
C GLY A 39 16.36 5.68 -10.09
N THR A 40 16.30 4.36 -10.10
CA THR A 40 15.02 3.62 -10.04
C THR A 40 14.76 3.19 -8.61
N ILE A 41 13.54 3.38 -8.15
CA ILE A 41 12.99 2.86 -6.88
C ILE A 41 11.91 1.83 -7.19
N VAL A 42 11.86 0.74 -6.44
CA VAL A 42 10.88 -0.33 -6.60
C VAL A 42 9.88 -0.30 -5.44
N VAL A 43 8.62 -0.01 -5.74
CA VAL A 43 7.52 -0.05 -4.76
C VAL A 43 6.81 -1.40 -4.86
N GLY A 44 6.70 -2.11 -3.75
CA GLY A 44 5.94 -3.35 -3.65
C GLY A 44 4.56 -3.18 -3.06
N SER A 45 3.72 -4.21 -3.16
CA SER A 45 2.46 -4.32 -2.41
C SER A 45 2.09 -5.75 -2.05
N LYS A 46 1.29 -5.89 -1.01
CA LYS A 46 0.58 -7.13 -0.72
C LYS A 46 -0.53 -7.38 -1.77
N ASN A 47 -1.21 -8.51 -1.65
CA ASN A 47 -2.17 -9.05 -2.63
C ASN A 47 -3.62 -8.66 -2.38
N PHE A 48 -3.90 -7.41 -2.03
CA PHE A 48 -5.26 -6.88 -1.90
C PHE A 48 -5.31 -5.39 -2.28
N THR A 49 -6.50 -4.93 -2.62
CA THR A 49 -6.75 -3.65 -3.30
C THR A 49 -6.15 -2.45 -2.60
N GLU A 50 -6.38 -2.29 -1.29
CA GLU A 50 -5.82 -1.16 -0.55
C GLU A 50 -4.30 -1.07 -0.67
N GLN A 51 -3.61 -2.19 -0.63
CA GLN A 51 -2.16 -2.22 -0.76
C GLN A 51 -1.69 -1.80 -2.15
N ILE A 52 -2.45 -2.16 -3.19
CA ILE A 52 -2.16 -1.74 -4.57
C ILE A 52 -2.39 -0.24 -4.71
N VAL A 53 -3.49 0.28 -4.17
CA VAL A 53 -3.79 1.73 -4.14
C VAL A 53 -2.72 2.51 -3.39
N LEU A 54 -2.30 2.05 -2.21
CA LEU A 54 -1.25 2.70 -1.43
C LEU A 54 0.13 2.64 -2.12
N ALA A 55 0.47 1.51 -2.74
CA ALA A 55 1.72 1.39 -3.51
C ALA A 55 1.72 2.35 -4.71
N GLU A 56 0.61 2.48 -5.41
CA GLU A 56 0.45 3.44 -6.49
C GLU A 56 0.53 4.88 -5.99
N LEU A 57 -0.06 5.18 -4.82
CA LEU A 57 0.05 6.50 -4.19
C LEU A 57 1.51 6.85 -3.86
N PHE A 58 2.26 5.90 -3.29
CA PHE A 58 3.69 6.11 -3.03
C PHE A 58 4.47 6.36 -4.31
N ALA A 59 4.19 5.56 -5.35
CA ALA A 59 4.85 5.69 -6.63
C ALA A 59 4.59 7.06 -7.28
N GLN A 60 3.33 7.48 -7.40
CA GLN A 60 2.98 8.77 -7.97
C GLN A 60 3.50 9.94 -7.13
N GLN A 61 3.53 9.79 -5.80
CA GLN A 61 4.04 10.84 -4.92
C GLN A 61 5.56 11.03 -5.09
N ILE A 62 6.31 9.95 -5.20
CA ILE A 62 7.76 10.01 -5.46
C ILE A 62 8.03 10.60 -6.86
N GLU A 63 7.33 10.15 -7.89
CA GLU A 63 7.51 10.61 -9.26
C GLU A 63 7.15 12.10 -9.43
N ALA A 64 6.16 12.61 -8.69
CA ALA A 64 5.78 14.02 -8.76
C ALA A 64 6.77 14.96 -8.07
N HIS A 65 7.51 14.48 -7.07
CA HIS A 65 8.40 15.30 -6.23
C HIS A 65 9.88 14.96 -6.42
N SER A 66 10.22 14.20 -7.45
CA SER A 66 11.60 13.84 -7.78
C SER A 66 11.77 13.54 -9.26
N THR A 67 13.03 13.31 -9.68
CA THR A 67 13.34 12.82 -11.02
C THR A 67 13.49 11.28 -11.06
N LEU A 68 13.11 10.61 -9.98
CA LEU A 68 13.21 9.16 -9.87
C LEU A 68 12.16 8.48 -10.75
N HIS A 69 12.53 7.35 -11.31
CA HIS A 69 11.58 6.42 -11.92
C HIS A 69 11.12 5.40 -10.89
N VAL A 70 9.82 5.11 -10.82
CA VAL A 70 9.29 4.13 -9.87
C VAL A 70 8.74 2.92 -10.61
N GLU A 71 9.36 1.76 -10.36
CA GLU A 71 8.85 0.46 -10.79
C GLU A 71 7.81 -0.03 -9.76
N ARG A 72 6.64 -0.46 -10.24
CA ARG A 72 5.55 -1.02 -9.43
C ARG A 72 5.63 -2.54 -9.47
N ARG A 73 5.88 -3.19 -8.32
CA ARG A 73 5.82 -4.64 -8.12
C ARG A 73 4.69 -4.96 -7.16
N VAL A 74 3.49 -4.81 -7.64
CA VAL A 74 2.27 -5.02 -6.84
C VAL A 74 1.87 -6.49 -6.79
N ASN A 75 0.99 -6.83 -5.83
CA ASN A 75 0.40 -8.16 -5.69
C ASN A 75 1.44 -9.28 -5.46
N LEU A 76 2.46 -9.03 -4.65
CA LEU A 76 3.56 -9.97 -4.38
C LEU A 76 3.13 -11.15 -3.49
N GLY A 77 2.05 -11.00 -2.74
CA GLY A 77 1.57 -11.95 -1.74
C GLY A 77 1.36 -11.31 -0.38
N GLY A 78 1.38 -12.10 0.68
CA GLY A 78 1.12 -11.61 2.04
C GLY A 78 2.31 -10.90 2.70
N THR A 79 2.12 -10.54 3.96
CA THR A 79 3.07 -9.77 4.79
C THR A 79 4.50 -10.31 4.77
N LEU A 80 4.68 -11.61 5.01
CA LEU A 80 6.02 -12.19 5.12
C LEU A 80 6.77 -12.18 3.78
N LEU A 81 6.07 -12.37 2.65
CA LEU A 81 6.67 -12.31 1.32
C LEU A 81 7.14 -10.89 1.00
N CYS A 82 6.32 -9.87 1.27
CA CYS A 82 6.70 -8.48 1.08
C CYS A 82 7.87 -8.08 1.98
N HIS A 83 7.84 -8.49 3.25
CA HIS A 83 8.93 -8.23 4.18
C HIS A 83 10.25 -8.86 3.72
N GLN A 84 10.24 -10.13 3.30
CA GLN A 84 11.41 -10.80 2.75
C GLN A 84 11.92 -10.13 1.48
N ALA A 85 11.02 -9.72 0.57
CA ALA A 85 11.38 -8.99 -0.64
C ALA A 85 12.06 -7.65 -0.32
N LEU A 86 11.58 -6.94 0.71
CA LEU A 86 12.18 -5.69 1.21
C LEU A 86 13.61 -5.95 1.73
N LEU A 87 13.79 -6.94 2.60
CA LEU A 87 15.11 -7.27 3.17
C LEU A 87 16.11 -7.74 2.11
N ALA A 88 15.63 -8.50 1.13
CA ALA A 88 16.44 -8.97 0.00
C ALA A 88 16.74 -7.86 -1.04
N GLY A 89 16.22 -6.65 -0.86
CA GLY A 89 16.40 -5.54 -1.82
C GLY A 89 15.73 -5.78 -3.18
N LYS A 90 14.71 -6.64 -3.23
CA LYS A 90 13.88 -6.85 -4.42
C LYS A 90 12.84 -5.75 -4.59
N ILE A 91 12.44 -5.13 -3.50
CA ILE A 91 11.67 -3.89 -3.43
C ILE A 91 12.38 -2.92 -2.48
N ASP A 92 12.16 -1.63 -2.65
CA ASP A 92 12.75 -0.57 -1.83
C ASP A 92 11.81 -0.11 -0.70
N LEU A 93 10.51 -0.21 -0.95
CA LEU A 93 9.47 0.13 0.02
C LEU A 93 8.15 -0.59 -0.30
N TYR A 94 7.28 -0.68 0.70
CA TYR A 94 5.90 -1.12 0.54
C TYR A 94 5.02 -0.56 1.68
N PRO A 95 3.67 -0.50 1.51
CA PRO A 95 2.75 -0.15 2.59
C PRO A 95 2.62 -1.31 3.59
N GLU A 96 2.67 -1.01 4.88
CA GLU A 96 2.45 -1.97 5.95
C GLU A 96 1.56 -1.35 7.03
N TYR A 97 1.15 -2.15 8.00
CA TYR A 97 0.37 -1.71 9.15
C TYR A 97 1.13 -1.99 10.45
N THR A 98 1.07 -1.05 11.38
CA THR A 98 1.84 -1.11 12.64
C THR A 98 1.55 -2.38 13.44
N GLY A 99 0.29 -2.75 13.62
CA GLY A 99 -0.11 -3.98 14.32
C GLY A 99 0.35 -5.24 13.62
N THR A 100 0.31 -5.28 12.27
CA THR A 100 0.83 -6.41 11.49
C THR A 100 2.34 -6.54 11.63
N ALA A 101 3.07 -5.43 11.55
CA ALA A 101 4.50 -5.42 11.76
C ALA A 101 4.88 -5.93 13.16
N LEU A 102 4.13 -5.51 14.20
CA LEU A 102 4.33 -5.96 15.58
C LEU A 102 4.09 -7.46 15.74
N THR A 103 2.91 -7.95 15.31
CA THR A 103 2.46 -9.29 15.64
C THR A 103 2.99 -10.35 14.67
N ALA A 104 2.92 -10.10 13.35
CA ALA A 104 3.29 -11.09 12.34
C ALA A 104 4.79 -11.11 12.00
N VAL A 105 5.48 -9.96 12.07
CA VAL A 105 6.91 -9.86 11.71
C VAL A 105 7.81 -9.90 12.93
N LEU A 106 7.53 -9.07 13.93
CA LEU A 106 8.33 -9.02 15.16
C LEU A 106 7.98 -10.16 16.12
N ASN A 107 6.83 -10.82 15.91
CA ASN A 107 6.29 -11.89 16.77
C ASN A 107 6.15 -11.44 18.24
N GLU A 108 5.71 -10.20 18.43
CA GLU A 108 5.43 -9.62 19.74
C GLU A 108 3.92 -9.65 20.04
N PRO A 109 3.51 -9.73 21.31
CA PRO A 109 2.11 -9.73 21.68
C PRO A 109 1.41 -8.43 21.25
N PRO A 110 0.10 -8.48 20.91
CA PRO A 110 -0.65 -7.28 20.54
C PRO A 110 -0.69 -6.27 21.70
N GLN A 111 -0.67 -4.99 21.37
CA GLN A 111 -0.77 -3.86 22.27
C GLN A 111 -1.81 -2.89 21.72
N ASN A 112 -2.55 -2.18 22.60
CA ASN A 112 -3.69 -1.35 22.21
C ASN A 112 -3.39 0.15 22.12
N ASP A 113 -2.21 0.61 22.50
CA ASP A 113 -1.79 2.01 22.38
C ASP A 113 -1.12 2.23 21.01
N PRO A 114 -1.76 3.01 20.09
CA PRO A 114 -1.21 3.24 18.74
C PRO A 114 0.19 3.84 18.75
N SER A 115 0.44 4.81 19.64
CA SER A 115 1.74 5.48 19.75
C SER A 115 2.83 4.53 20.24
N ALA A 116 2.53 3.71 21.26
CA ALA A 116 3.46 2.71 21.76
C ALA A 116 3.79 1.66 20.70
N VAL A 117 2.77 1.18 19.97
CA VAL A 117 2.93 0.21 18.86
C VAL A 117 3.80 0.82 17.75
N PHE A 118 3.50 2.04 17.31
CA PHE A 118 4.27 2.72 16.26
C PHE A 118 5.75 2.86 16.65
N HIS A 119 6.04 3.41 17.83
CA HIS A 119 7.43 3.60 18.28
C HIS A 119 8.15 2.26 18.46
N ARG A 120 7.48 1.24 19.03
CA ARG A 120 8.05 -0.09 19.18
C ARG A 120 8.44 -0.70 17.84
N VAL A 121 7.56 -0.64 16.86
CA VAL A 121 7.81 -1.15 15.51
C VAL A 121 8.95 -0.36 14.86
N GLN A 122 8.92 0.97 14.94
CA GLN A 122 9.97 1.84 14.38
C GLN A 122 11.36 1.48 14.92
N ASP A 123 11.50 1.37 16.23
CA ASP A 123 12.77 1.05 16.88
C ASP A 123 13.29 -0.33 16.49
N GLN A 124 12.40 -1.35 16.50
CA GLN A 124 12.78 -2.71 16.15
C GLN A 124 13.14 -2.87 14.68
N TYR A 125 12.38 -2.24 13.77
CA TYR A 125 12.68 -2.30 12.34
C TYR A 125 13.99 -1.61 12.00
N ARG A 126 14.27 -0.48 12.63
CA ARG A 126 15.54 0.22 12.49
C ARG A 126 16.71 -0.61 13.01
N ALA A 127 16.57 -1.22 14.19
CA ALA A 127 17.63 -1.97 14.85
C ALA A 127 17.91 -3.32 14.17
N ARG A 128 16.86 -4.06 13.79
CA ARG A 128 17.01 -5.44 13.28
C ARG A 128 17.16 -5.52 11.77
N TYR A 129 16.53 -4.60 11.02
CA TYR A 129 16.35 -4.75 9.57
C TYR A 129 16.93 -3.62 8.75
N ALA A 130 17.42 -2.56 9.36
CA ALA A 130 17.82 -1.33 8.67
C ALA A 130 16.68 -0.78 7.76
N VAL A 131 15.45 -0.86 8.25
CA VAL A 131 14.23 -0.37 7.60
C VAL A 131 13.67 0.79 8.42
N GLU A 132 13.33 1.87 7.73
CA GLU A 132 12.66 3.02 8.34
C GLU A 132 11.15 2.82 8.26
N VAL A 133 10.48 2.90 9.41
CA VAL A 133 9.03 2.97 9.51
C VAL A 133 8.66 4.44 9.50
N MET A 134 8.08 4.90 8.40
CA MET A 134 7.71 6.30 8.23
C MET A 134 6.44 6.64 9.01
N PRO A 135 6.15 7.94 9.24
CA PRO A 135 4.97 8.34 9.98
C PRO A 135 3.66 7.81 9.37
N PRO A 136 2.63 7.55 10.20
CA PRO A 136 1.34 7.04 9.75
C PRO A 136 0.66 7.94 8.72
N LEU A 137 -0.05 7.31 7.78
CA LEU A 137 -0.77 7.98 6.69
C LEU A 137 -2.05 8.68 7.18
N GLY A 138 -2.58 8.31 8.36
CA GLY A 138 -3.71 8.96 9.00
C GLY A 138 -4.97 8.10 9.16
N PHE A 139 -4.91 6.81 8.84
CA PHE A 139 -6.01 5.88 9.03
C PHE A 139 -5.55 4.55 9.64
N ASN A 140 -6.51 3.87 10.24
CA ASN A 140 -6.37 2.54 10.80
C ASN A 140 -7.15 1.54 9.95
N ASN A 141 -6.57 0.38 9.65
CA ASN A 141 -7.23 -0.68 8.91
C ASN A 141 -7.16 -2.00 9.70
N THR A 142 -8.08 -2.17 10.63
CA THR A 142 -8.16 -3.38 11.47
C THR A 142 -8.88 -4.52 10.74
N PHE A 143 -8.69 -5.74 11.22
CA PHE A 143 -9.56 -6.84 10.84
C PHE A 143 -11.00 -6.54 11.23
N ALA A 144 -11.92 -6.81 10.31
CA ALA A 144 -13.36 -6.66 10.48
C ALA A 144 -14.05 -8.02 10.36
N MET A 145 -14.75 -8.43 11.40
CA MET A 145 -15.61 -9.61 11.33
C MET A 145 -16.93 -9.21 10.66
N VAL A 146 -17.16 -9.72 9.46
CA VAL A 146 -18.23 -9.28 8.58
C VAL A 146 -19.29 -10.36 8.40
N VAL A 147 -20.53 -9.97 8.55
CA VAL A 147 -21.74 -10.79 8.34
C VAL A 147 -22.66 -10.12 7.33
N ARG A 148 -23.63 -10.86 6.78
CA ARG A 148 -24.67 -10.27 5.94
C ARG A 148 -25.58 -9.35 6.75
N GLY A 149 -26.00 -8.22 6.17
CA GLY A 149 -26.84 -7.24 6.87
C GLY A 149 -28.24 -7.78 7.27
N ASP A 150 -28.83 -8.64 6.44
CA ASP A 150 -30.10 -9.31 6.75
C ASP A 150 -29.98 -10.28 7.94
N ASP A 151 -28.87 -11.01 8.04
CA ASP A 151 -28.59 -11.88 9.17
C ASP A 151 -28.28 -11.06 10.44
N ALA A 152 -27.51 -9.97 10.32
CA ALA A 152 -27.24 -9.06 11.43
C ALA A 152 -28.56 -8.48 12.02
N ALA A 153 -29.42 -7.98 11.15
CA ALA A 153 -30.71 -7.44 11.56
C ALA A 153 -31.62 -8.51 12.20
N LYS A 154 -31.74 -9.69 11.58
CA LYS A 154 -32.58 -10.78 12.05
C LYS A 154 -32.11 -11.37 13.38
N LEU A 155 -30.82 -11.46 13.60
CA LEU A 155 -30.19 -12.07 14.77
C LEU A 155 -29.74 -11.05 15.83
N HIS A 156 -30.01 -9.76 15.58
CA HIS A 156 -29.60 -8.63 16.43
C HIS A 156 -28.10 -8.61 16.74
N LEU A 157 -27.27 -8.80 15.70
CA LEU A 157 -25.82 -8.82 15.83
C LEU A 157 -25.24 -7.42 15.70
N HIS A 158 -24.48 -6.98 16.69
CA HIS A 158 -23.79 -5.69 16.72
C HIS A 158 -22.30 -5.87 17.01
N THR A 159 -21.96 -6.82 17.87
CA THR A 159 -20.60 -7.07 18.34
C THR A 159 -20.11 -8.46 17.96
N ILE A 160 -18.81 -8.67 18.02
CA ILE A 160 -18.22 -10.00 17.82
C ILE A 160 -18.69 -10.97 18.91
N SER A 161 -18.92 -10.51 20.14
CA SER A 161 -19.46 -11.36 21.21
C SER A 161 -20.84 -11.93 20.91
N ASP A 162 -21.67 -11.22 20.12
CA ASP A 162 -23.04 -11.66 19.80
C ASP A 162 -23.08 -12.94 18.95
N ILE A 163 -22.06 -13.19 18.13
CA ILE A 163 -22.04 -14.39 17.28
C ILE A 163 -21.81 -15.69 18.05
N ARG A 164 -21.43 -15.63 19.33
CA ARG A 164 -21.09 -16.81 20.12
C ARG A 164 -22.19 -17.88 20.17
N ALA A 165 -23.43 -17.45 20.21
CA ALA A 165 -24.59 -18.37 20.24
C ALA A 165 -24.83 -19.06 18.87
N PHE A 166 -24.37 -18.46 17.79
CA PHE A 166 -24.64 -18.91 16.41
C PHE A 166 -23.43 -19.63 15.79
N ALA A 167 -22.22 -19.27 16.19
CA ALA A 167 -20.97 -19.82 15.68
C ALA A 167 -20.93 -21.35 15.59
N PRO A 168 -21.51 -22.14 16.54
CA PRO A 168 -21.51 -23.60 16.43
C PRO A 168 -22.27 -24.18 15.22
N LYS A 169 -23.06 -23.34 14.53
CA LYS A 169 -23.82 -23.73 13.32
C LYS A 169 -23.32 -23.00 12.08
N TRP A 170 -22.37 -22.08 12.23
CA TRP A 170 -21.89 -21.22 11.15
C TRP A 170 -20.64 -21.79 10.48
N ARG A 171 -20.54 -21.56 9.19
CA ARG A 171 -19.35 -21.77 8.38
C ARG A 171 -18.61 -20.46 8.30
N ALA A 172 -17.35 -20.45 8.69
CA ALA A 172 -16.51 -19.28 8.59
C ALA A 172 -15.60 -19.35 7.35
N GLY A 173 -15.34 -18.21 6.71
CA GLY A 173 -14.44 -18.08 5.58
C GLY A 173 -13.37 -17.02 5.85
N PHE A 174 -12.08 -17.39 5.70
CA PHE A 174 -10.97 -16.50 6.03
C PHE A 174 -9.88 -16.55 4.96
N GLY A 175 -9.15 -15.44 4.83
CA GLY A 175 -7.93 -15.42 4.07
C GLY A 175 -6.81 -16.20 4.75
N TYR A 176 -5.85 -16.68 3.98
CA TYR A 176 -4.73 -17.49 4.46
C TYR A 176 -3.97 -16.82 5.63
N GLU A 177 -3.64 -15.53 5.51
CA GLU A 177 -2.90 -14.82 6.57
C GLU A 177 -3.65 -14.76 7.90
N PHE A 178 -4.98 -14.58 7.87
CA PHE A 178 -5.78 -14.59 9.10
C PHE A 178 -5.73 -15.93 9.83
N MET A 179 -5.61 -17.03 9.09
CA MET A 179 -5.47 -18.38 9.68
C MET A 179 -4.13 -18.59 10.36
N GLU A 180 -3.05 -18.00 9.83
CA GLU A 180 -1.67 -18.26 10.26
C GLU A 180 -1.14 -17.26 11.29
N ARG A 181 -1.66 -16.05 11.33
CA ARG A 181 -1.13 -14.97 12.18
C ARG A 181 -1.42 -15.19 13.66
N PRO A 182 -0.51 -14.77 14.57
CA PRO A 182 -0.75 -14.83 16.02
C PRO A 182 -1.98 -14.03 16.47
N ASP A 183 -2.25 -12.89 15.84
CA ASP A 183 -3.43 -12.03 16.07
C ASP A 183 -4.63 -12.42 15.18
N GLY A 184 -4.56 -13.57 14.48
CA GLY A 184 -5.59 -14.08 13.60
C GLY A 184 -6.54 -15.10 14.27
N TYR A 185 -6.97 -16.08 13.48
CA TYR A 185 -8.05 -17.02 13.82
C TYR A 185 -7.91 -17.68 15.19
N ARG A 186 -6.78 -18.31 15.48
CA ARG A 186 -6.59 -19.07 16.72
C ARG A 186 -6.70 -18.20 17.97
N GLY A 187 -6.03 -17.05 17.97
CA GLY A 187 -6.08 -16.12 19.08
C GLY A 187 -7.47 -15.48 19.23
N TRP A 188 -8.08 -15.12 18.10
CA TRP A 188 -9.40 -14.52 18.06
C TRP A 188 -10.50 -15.45 18.61
N VAL A 189 -10.56 -16.72 18.15
CA VAL A 189 -11.56 -17.68 18.68
C VAL A 189 -11.35 -17.97 20.16
N ALA A 190 -10.11 -18.03 20.62
CA ALA A 190 -9.80 -18.19 22.05
C ALA A 190 -10.26 -16.98 22.87
N ALA A 191 -9.97 -15.76 22.40
CA ALA A 191 -10.35 -14.53 23.09
C ALA A 191 -11.87 -14.35 23.21
N TYR A 192 -12.62 -14.74 22.17
CA TYR A 192 -14.09 -14.63 22.14
C TYR A 192 -14.82 -15.89 22.60
N GLY A 193 -14.13 -17.01 22.83
CA GLY A 193 -14.72 -18.28 23.19
C GLY A 193 -15.63 -18.83 22.10
N LEU A 194 -15.19 -18.74 20.84
CA LEU A 194 -15.95 -19.14 19.66
C LEU A 194 -15.63 -20.58 19.27
N HIS A 195 -16.63 -21.28 18.73
CA HIS A 195 -16.50 -22.61 18.15
C HIS A 195 -17.38 -22.66 16.92
N PHE A 196 -16.80 -22.92 15.76
CA PHE A 196 -17.53 -23.00 14.49
C PHE A 196 -17.95 -24.44 14.17
N ALA A 197 -18.86 -24.60 13.21
CA ALA A 197 -19.41 -25.88 12.79
C ALA A 197 -18.36 -26.88 12.22
N GLY A 198 -17.23 -26.38 11.82
CA GLY A 198 -16.13 -27.15 11.25
C GLY A 198 -14.90 -26.28 11.03
N GLU A 199 -13.91 -26.80 10.31
CA GLU A 199 -12.75 -26.01 9.92
C GLU A 199 -13.17 -24.87 9.00
N PRO A 200 -12.62 -23.66 9.19
CA PRO A 200 -12.91 -22.52 8.31
C PRO A 200 -12.50 -22.79 6.87
N HIS A 201 -13.27 -22.26 5.93
CA HIS A 201 -12.93 -22.24 4.52
C HIS A 201 -11.80 -21.23 4.29
N ILE A 202 -10.68 -21.68 3.72
CA ILE A 202 -9.60 -20.78 3.30
C ILE A 202 -9.93 -20.31 1.89
N LEU A 203 -10.07 -18.98 1.74
CA LEU A 203 -10.49 -18.33 0.50
C LEU A 203 -9.49 -17.26 0.10
N ASP A 204 -9.42 -16.99 -1.21
CA ASP A 204 -8.76 -15.79 -1.71
C ASP A 204 -9.47 -14.53 -1.17
N LEU A 205 -8.71 -13.49 -0.82
CA LEU A 205 -9.27 -12.26 -0.23
C LEU A 205 -10.33 -11.62 -1.14
N GLY A 206 -10.13 -11.63 -2.46
CA GLY A 206 -11.10 -11.13 -3.44
C GLY A 206 -12.40 -11.93 -3.54
N LEU A 207 -12.47 -13.13 -2.96
CA LEU A 207 -13.66 -14.00 -3.00
C LEU A 207 -14.46 -13.99 -1.69
N LEU A 208 -13.94 -13.42 -0.60
CA LEU A 208 -14.55 -13.48 0.73
C LEU A 208 -15.97 -12.92 0.74
N TYR A 209 -16.17 -11.71 0.22
CA TYR A 209 -17.47 -11.03 0.23
C TYR A 209 -18.47 -11.71 -0.69
N ARG A 210 -18.01 -12.26 -1.82
CA ARG A 210 -18.87 -13.04 -2.71
C ARG A 210 -19.33 -14.34 -2.04
N ALA A 211 -18.44 -15.08 -1.41
CA ALA A 211 -18.78 -16.30 -0.67
C ALA A 211 -19.78 -16.00 0.47
N LEU A 212 -19.66 -14.85 1.13
CA LEU A 212 -20.60 -14.39 2.15
C LEU A 212 -21.97 -14.03 1.54
N ALA A 213 -21.98 -13.27 0.43
CA ALA A 213 -23.21 -12.90 -0.28
C ALA A 213 -23.96 -14.13 -0.82
N ASP A 214 -23.23 -15.07 -1.42
CA ASP A 214 -23.77 -16.33 -1.97
C ASP A 214 -24.12 -17.38 -0.90
N ARG A 215 -24.03 -17.02 0.40
CA ARG A 215 -24.34 -17.90 1.55
C ARG A 215 -23.51 -19.19 1.59
N GLN A 216 -22.31 -19.19 1.00
CA GLN A 216 -21.36 -20.28 1.10
C GLN A 216 -20.72 -20.32 2.48
N VAL A 217 -20.52 -19.15 3.08
CA VAL A 217 -20.07 -18.93 4.46
C VAL A 217 -21.03 -17.97 5.18
N ASP A 218 -20.96 -17.92 6.50
CA ASP A 218 -21.86 -17.12 7.33
C ASP A 218 -21.13 -15.95 8.00
N LEU A 219 -19.82 -16.01 8.05
CA LEU A 219 -18.91 -14.97 8.56
C LEU A 219 -17.62 -14.98 7.76
N VAL A 220 -17.05 -13.78 7.53
CA VAL A 220 -15.69 -13.62 6.97
C VAL A 220 -14.89 -12.62 7.79
N ALA A 221 -13.56 -12.71 7.73
CA ALA A 221 -12.66 -11.66 8.18
C ALA A 221 -12.25 -10.82 6.97
N GLY A 222 -12.75 -9.59 6.91
CA GLY A 222 -12.34 -8.56 5.98
C GLY A 222 -11.49 -7.50 6.67
N ASN A 223 -11.42 -6.33 6.05
CA ASN A 223 -10.71 -5.17 6.59
C ASN A 223 -11.69 -4.01 6.81
N SER A 224 -11.49 -3.21 7.86
CA SER A 224 -12.42 -2.11 8.22
C SER A 224 -12.54 -1.02 7.16
N THR A 225 -11.59 -0.94 6.25
CA THR A 225 -11.55 0.01 5.12
C THR A 225 -12.06 -0.60 3.80
N ASP A 226 -12.56 -1.84 3.80
CA ASP A 226 -13.08 -2.48 2.59
C ASP A 226 -14.41 -1.83 2.17
N GLY A 227 -14.41 -1.18 1.01
CA GLY A 227 -15.58 -0.48 0.47
C GLY A 227 -16.76 -1.38 0.12
N LEU A 228 -16.51 -2.65 -0.16
CA LEU A 228 -17.54 -3.64 -0.49
C LEU A 228 -18.45 -3.97 0.70
N ILE A 229 -18.04 -3.78 1.95
CA ILE A 229 -18.86 -4.04 3.13
C ILE A 229 -20.18 -3.26 3.04
N ALA A 230 -20.08 -1.93 2.91
CA ALA A 230 -21.25 -1.08 2.78
C ALA A 230 -22.01 -1.27 1.45
N ALA A 231 -21.26 -1.42 0.34
CA ALA A 231 -21.83 -1.55 -0.99
C ALA A 231 -22.67 -2.83 -1.18
N LEU A 232 -22.32 -3.90 -0.48
CA LEU A 232 -23.06 -5.17 -0.50
C LEU A 232 -24.07 -5.30 0.66
N GLY A 233 -24.31 -4.22 1.40
CA GLY A 233 -25.22 -4.24 2.55
C GLY A 233 -24.78 -5.19 3.66
N MET A 234 -23.49 -5.37 3.83
CA MET A 234 -22.90 -6.19 4.89
C MET A 234 -22.62 -5.35 6.13
N VAL A 235 -22.41 -6.00 7.27
CA VAL A 235 -22.15 -5.37 8.55
C VAL A 235 -20.84 -5.89 9.12
N ALA A 236 -19.92 -4.98 9.42
CA ALA A 236 -18.77 -5.26 10.24
C ALA A 236 -19.17 -5.18 11.72
N LEU A 237 -18.92 -6.25 12.46
CA LEU A 237 -19.21 -6.34 13.89
C LEU A 237 -18.18 -5.59 14.71
N GLU A 238 -18.61 -4.91 15.77
CA GLU A 238 -17.74 -4.21 16.69
C GLU A 238 -16.84 -5.19 17.48
N ASP A 239 -15.55 -4.90 17.56
CA ASP A 239 -14.60 -5.61 18.43
C ASP A 239 -14.76 -5.14 19.88
N ASP A 240 -15.81 -5.61 20.56
CA ASP A 240 -16.21 -5.22 21.93
C ASP A 240 -15.19 -5.62 23.00
N ARG A 241 -14.26 -6.52 22.69
CA ARG A 241 -13.16 -6.91 23.57
C ARG A 241 -11.84 -6.24 23.27
N ARG A 242 -11.77 -5.44 22.20
CA ARG A 242 -10.56 -4.78 21.73
C ARG A 242 -9.41 -5.77 21.55
N TYR A 243 -9.73 -6.89 20.90
CA TYR A 243 -8.76 -7.95 20.65
C TYR A 243 -7.71 -7.55 19.63
N PHE A 244 -8.13 -6.85 18.58
CA PHE A 244 -7.23 -6.44 17.52
C PHE A 244 -6.41 -5.21 17.92
N PRO A 245 -5.08 -5.23 17.72
CA PRO A 245 -4.25 -4.04 17.95
C PRO A 245 -4.55 -2.94 16.91
N PRO A 246 -4.04 -1.72 17.11
CA PRO A 246 -4.10 -0.70 16.09
C PRO A 246 -3.26 -1.09 14.87
N TYR A 247 -3.81 -0.90 13.67
CA TYR A 247 -3.16 -1.15 12.38
C TYR A 247 -3.07 0.14 11.58
N GLU A 248 -2.29 1.10 12.08
CA GLU A 248 -2.05 2.35 11.33
C GLU A 248 -1.21 2.05 10.09
N ALA A 249 -1.67 2.53 8.93
CA ALA A 249 -0.97 2.36 7.68
C ALA A 249 0.30 3.22 7.62
N VAL A 250 1.43 2.61 7.32
CA VAL A 250 2.76 3.24 7.29
C VAL A 250 3.57 2.81 6.06
N PRO A 251 4.38 3.69 5.47
CA PRO A 251 5.41 3.28 4.51
C PRO A 251 6.57 2.60 5.25
N LEU A 252 6.95 1.40 4.83
CA LEU A 252 8.22 0.75 5.21
C LEU A 252 9.24 0.97 4.11
N VAL A 253 10.37 1.59 4.42
CA VAL A 253 11.39 1.97 3.44
C VAL A 253 12.76 1.46 3.87
N ARG A 254 13.51 0.85 2.98
CA ARG A 254 14.90 0.47 3.25
C ARG A 254 15.74 1.69 3.56
N ARG A 255 16.56 1.63 4.60
CA ARG A 255 17.44 2.74 4.98
C ARG A 255 18.40 3.09 3.83
N ALA A 256 18.98 2.10 3.19
CA ALA A 256 19.87 2.30 2.05
C ALA A 256 19.21 3.07 0.88
N THR A 257 17.90 2.90 0.68
CA THR A 257 17.14 3.65 -0.32
C THR A 257 17.02 5.12 0.08
N LEU A 258 16.71 5.41 1.35
CA LEU A 258 16.61 6.79 1.85
C LEU A 258 17.96 7.50 1.87
N ASP A 259 19.05 6.79 2.17
CA ASP A 259 20.40 7.33 2.17
C ASP A 259 20.85 7.70 0.74
N LYS A 260 20.45 6.90 -0.25
CA LYS A 260 20.76 7.14 -1.67
C LYS A 260 19.81 8.14 -2.33
N HIS A 261 18.54 8.16 -1.91
CA HIS A 261 17.44 8.92 -2.49
C HIS A 261 16.61 9.63 -1.41
N PRO A 262 17.19 10.64 -0.71
CA PRO A 262 16.52 11.35 0.38
C PRO A 262 15.24 12.08 -0.07
N GLU A 263 15.16 12.44 -1.38
CA GLU A 263 13.98 13.04 -2.01
C GLU A 263 12.76 12.12 -1.98
N ALA A 264 12.95 10.79 -2.10
CA ALA A 264 11.86 9.84 -1.95
C ALA A 264 11.28 9.87 -0.53
N GLY A 265 12.12 9.92 0.49
CA GLY A 265 11.69 10.08 1.87
C GLY A 265 10.97 11.41 2.13
N ALA A 266 11.42 12.50 1.50
CA ALA A 266 10.75 13.79 1.59
C ALA A 266 9.35 13.77 0.95
N ALA A 267 9.22 13.13 -0.23
CA ALA A 267 7.95 12.95 -0.91
C ALA A 267 6.95 12.13 -0.07
N LEU A 268 7.38 11.00 0.49
CA LEU A 268 6.53 10.15 1.31
C LEU A 268 6.07 10.83 2.61
N ARG A 269 6.91 11.64 3.25
CA ARG A 269 6.53 12.42 4.45
C ARG A 269 5.36 13.37 4.21
N GLN A 270 5.14 13.85 2.99
CA GLN A 270 3.99 14.69 2.67
C GLN A 270 2.66 13.96 2.78
N LEU A 271 2.66 12.62 2.76
CA LEU A 271 1.47 11.79 2.93
C LEU A 271 1.07 11.60 4.41
N THR A 272 1.90 12.03 5.38
CA THR A 272 1.64 11.88 6.81
C THR A 272 0.31 12.50 7.20
N GLY A 273 -0.61 11.69 7.77
CA GLY A 273 -1.92 12.16 8.23
C GLY A 273 -2.87 12.64 7.12
N LYS A 274 -2.61 12.32 5.84
CA LYS A 274 -3.38 12.87 4.71
C LYS A 274 -4.58 12.04 4.30
N ILE A 275 -4.69 10.81 4.77
CA ILE A 275 -5.74 9.88 4.38
C ILE A 275 -6.63 9.59 5.59
N THR A 276 -7.93 9.78 5.45
CA THR A 276 -8.90 9.32 6.43
C THR A 276 -9.41 7.91 6.08
N GLU A 277 -9.98 7.19 7.06
CA GLU A 277 -10.60 5.87 6.81
C GLU A 277 -11.68 5.93 5.72
N ASP A 278 -12.52 6.98 5.74
CA ASP A 278 -13.56 7.17 4.73
C ASP A 278 -13.01 7.43 3.33
N GLU A 279 -11.91 8.13 3.21
CA GLU A 279 -11.23 8.32 1.93
C GLU A 279 -10.63 7.03 1.42
N MET A 280 -10.04 6.24 2.33
CA MET A 280 -9.49 4.94 1.95
C MET A 280 -10.61 3.97 1.51
N ARG A 281 -11.73 3.90 2.24
CA ARG A 281 -12.90 3.11 1.83
C ARG A 281 -13.42 3.52 0.46
N ARG A 282 -13.51 4.83 0.16
CA ARG A 282 -13.93 5.31 -1.16
C ARG A 282 -12.96 4.91 -2.26
N MET A 283 -11.65 5.01 -2.03
CA MET A 283 -10.65 4.57 -3.03
C MET A 283 -10.73 3.05 -3.26
N ASN A 284 -10.85 2.26 -2.18
CA ASN A 284 -11.00 0.82 -2.30
C ASN A 284 -12.28 0.45 -3.05
N TYR A 285 -13.41 1.12 -2.77
CA TYR A 285 -14.66 0.89 -3.47
C TYR A 285 -14.60 1.28 -4.96
N ALA A 286 -13.93 2.39 -5.28
CA ALA A 286 -13.75 2.79 -6.67
C ALA A 286 -13.03 1.71 -7.49
N VAL A 287 -12.08 0.99 -6.87
CA VAL A 287 -11.37 -0.11 -7.54
C VAL A 287 -12.19 -1.41 -7.53
N ASP A 288 -12.67 -1.86 -6.36
CA ASP A 288 -13.32 -3.17 -6.20
C ASP A 288 -14.76 -3.18 -6.70
N GLY A 289 -15.50 -2.10 -6.44
CA GLY A 289 -16.93 -1.99 -6.76
C GLY A 289 -17.21 -1.36 -8.12
N GLU A 290 -16.46 -0.33 -8.50
CA GLU A 290 -16.64 0.39 -9.76
C GLU A 290 -15.66 -0.06 -10.85
N HIS A 291 -14.73 -0.97 -10.52
CA HIS A 291 -13.71 -1.51 -11.43
C HIS A 291 -12.83 -0.46 -12.10
N ARG A 292 -12.52 0.62 -11.38
CA ARG A 292 -11.67 1.69 -11.85
C ARG A 292 -10.19 1.33 -11.72
N ASP A 293 -9.38 1.92 -12.58
CA ASP A 293 -7.93 1.76 -12.53
C ASP A 293 -7.35 2.43 -11.26
N PRO A 294 -6.56 1.70 -10.44
CA PRO A 294 -5.95 2.26 -9.23
C PRO A 294 -5.12 3.53 -9.48
N ALA A 295 -4.43 3.62 -10.62
CA ALA A 295 -3.63 4.80 -10.95
C ALA A 295 -4.48 6.05 -11.23
N GLU A 296 -5.68 5.88 -11.77
CA GLU A 296 -6.63 6.97 -11.95
C GLU A 296 -7.22 7.42 -10.61
N VAL A 297 -7.67 6.48 -9.79
CA VAL A 297 -8.23 6.74 -8.46
C VAL A 297 -7.22 7.51 -7.60
N VAL A 298 -5.97 7.08 -7.59
CA VAL A 298 -4.89 7.75 -6.85
C VAL A 298 -4.60 9.14 -7.41
N ARG A 299 -4.58 9.31 -8.72
CA ARG A 299 -4.36 10.63 -9.34
C ARG A 299 -5.42 11.65 -8.95
N GLU A 300 -6.69 11.23 -8.91
CA GLU A 300 -7.81 12.07 -8.47
C GLU A 300 -7.69 12.41 -6.98
N PHE A 301 -7.39 11.44 -6.14
CA PHE A 301 -7.16 11.67 -4.71
C PHE A 301 -6.03 12.66 -4.47
N ARG A 302 -4.87 12.49 -5.12
CA ARG A 302 -3.73 13.40 -5.00
C ARG A 302 -4.11 14.82 -5.42
N LYS A 303 -4.82 14.96 -6.54
CA LYS A 303 -5.32 16.26 -7.02
C LYS A 303 -6.24 16.93 -5.99
N ALA A 304 -7.16 16.18 -5.39
CA ALA A 304 -8.08 16.70 -4.36
C ALA A 304 -7.35 17.13 -3.08
N LYS A 305 -6.21 16.51 -2.76
CA LYS A 305 -5.39 16.83 -1.57
C LYS A 305 -4.27 17.83 -1.83
N ASN A 306 -4.10 18.29 -3.06
CA ASN A 306 -2.97 19.14 -3.50
C ASN A 306 -1.59 18.51 -3.18
N LEU A 307 -1.44 17.23 -3.52
CA LEU A 307 -0.25 16.42 -3.32
C LEU A 307 0.59 16.30 -4.60
#